data_5a95737a7907eb82b6f51fbc2e2b6b71
#
_entry.id   5a95737a7907eb82b6f51fbc2e2b6b71
#
_cell.length_a   1.000
_cell.length_b   1.000
_cell.length_c   1.000
_cell.angle_alpha   90.00
_cell.angle_beta   90.00
_cell.angle_gamma   90.00
#
_symmetry.space_group_name_H-M   'P 1'
#
loop_
_entity.id
_entity.type
_entity.pdbx_description
1 polymer ?
#
loop_
_entity_poly.entity_id
_entity_poly.type
_entity_poly.pdbx_seq_one_letter_code
_entity_poly.pdbx_strand_id
1 'polypeptide(L)'
;QIDLKADLIIVLDKDIIETLPSERPPTLFVLPQPLAIELQKKDSALYWTPSLAMQLALIKALLPATNRIGMLVGADNEDQSWLRTFKQYANEKGIEVLIQTVDKSRIGRQVSDLAVSTDVLLAQPDSSIYNRETIRFILLAAYRQNKALIGPSLAFVNAGSLATLYA
;
A
#
# COMPACT_ATOMS: atom_id res chain seq x y z
N GLN A 1 3.02 -9.03 -26.34
CA GLN A 1 2.85 -8.10 -27.47
C GLN A 1 1.49 -7.43 -27.35
N ILE A 2 1.44 -6.09 -27.38
CA ILE A 2 0.19 -5.32 -27.22
C ILE A 2 -0.48 -5.26 -28.59
N ASP A 3 -1.76 -5.64 -28.64
CA ASP A 3 -2.55 -5.52 -29.87
C ASP A 3 -3.05 -4.07 -30.03
N LEU A 4 -2.44 -3.35 -30.96
CA LEU A 4 -2.80 -1.97 -31.28
C LEU A 4 -4.11 -1.84 -32.10
N LYS A 5 -4.72 -2.97 -32.50
CA LYS A 5 -6.04 -2.97 -33.20
C LYS A 5 -7.22 -3.09 -32.22
N ALA A 6 -6.93 -3.22 -30.93
CA ALA A 6 -7.97 -3.23 -29.89
C ALA A 6 -8.67 -1.86 -29.79
N ASP A 7 -9.93 -1.84 -29.44
CA ASP A 7 -10.70 -0.61 -29.20
C ASP A 7 -10.36 0.02 -27.84
N LEU A 8 -9.90 -0.79 -26.89
CA LEU A 8 -9.54 -0.39 -25.54
C LEU A 8 -8.42 -1.28 -25.00
N ILE A 9 -7.46 -0.70 -24.28
CA ILE A 9 -6.47 -1.42 -23.50
C ILE A 9 -6.81 -1.28 -22.02
N ILE A 10 -6.78 -2.38 -21.26
CA ILE A 10 -6.92 -2.35 -19.81
C ILE A 10 -5.57 -2.77 -19.20
N VAL A 11 -5.00 -1.90 -18.39
CA VAL A 11 -3.72 -2.12 -17.71
C VAL A 11 -3.96 -2.39 -16.24
N LEU A 12 -3.56 -3.57 -15.77
CA LEU A 12 -3.74 -4.03 -14.39
C LEU A 12 -2.45 -4.03 -13.57
N ASP A 13 -1.30 -3.83 -14.23
CA ASP A 13 0.02 -3.88 -13.61
C ASP A 13 0.84 -2.65 -14.00
N LYS A 14 1.50 -2.06 -13.00
CA LYS A 14 2.37 -0.90 -13.19
C LYS A 14 3.58 -1.19 -14.09
N ASP A 15 4.12 -2.41 -14.04
CA ASP A 15 5.35 -2.78 -14.75
C ASP A 15 5.17 -2.79 -16.27
N ILE A 16 3.91 -2.86 -16.74
CA ILE A 16 3.59 -2.79 -18.17
C ILE A 16 3.55 -1.34 -18.69
N ILE A 17 3.38 -0.35 -17.81
CA ILE A 17 3.13 1.05 -18.21
C ILE A 17 4.27 1.59 -19.06
N GLU A 18 5.52 1.35 -18.66
CA GLU A 18 6.71 1.82 -19.39
C GLU A 18 6.88 1.15 -20.76
N THR A 19 6.22 0.00 -20.98
CA THR A 19 6.26 -0.73 -22.24
C THR A 19 5.16 -0.32 -23.22
N LEU A 20 4.23 0.55 -22.77
CA LEU A 20 3.13 1.02 -23.62
C LEU A 20 3.64 1.94 -24.72
N PRO A 21 3.23 1.72 -25.97
CA PRO A 21 3.59 2.62 -27.07
C PRO A 21 2.91 3.99 -26.88
N SER A 22 3.55 5.04 -27.37
CA SER A 22 3.01 6.40 -27.34
C SER A 22 1.72 6.52 -28.16
N GLU A 23 1.65 5.84 -29.31
CA GLU A 23 0.42 5.73 -30.09
C GLU A 23 -0.25 4.39 -29.75
N ARG A 24 -1.37 4.48 -29.03
CA ARG A 24 -2.14 3.31 -28.58
C ARG A 24 -3.64 3.64 -28.54
N PRO A 25 -4.53 2.65 -28.51
CA PRO A 25 -5.94 2.85 -28.22
C PRO A 25 -6.19 3.55 -26.88
N PRO A 26 -7.40 4.07 -26.61
CA PRO A 26 -7.79 4.52 -25.28
C PRO A 26 -7.39 3.49 -24.23
N THR A 27 -6.84 3.94 -23.11
CA THR A 27 -6.31 3.01 -22.10
C THR A 27 -6.96 3.29 -20.75
N LEU A 28 -7.49 2.24 -20.11
CA LEU A 28 -7.96 2.26 -18.73
C LEU A 28 -6.90 1.64 -17.83
N PHE A 29 -6.32 2.45 -16.97
CA PHE A 29 -5.41 1.98 -15.92
C PHE A 29 -6.23 1.63 -14.68
N VAL A 30 -6.13 0.37 -14.23
CA VAL A 30 -6.76 -0.12 -12.99
C VAL A 30 -5.64 -0.49 -12.03
N LEU A 31 -5.30 0.42 -11.14
CA LEU A 31 -4.09 0.35 -10.33
C LEU A 31 -4.43 0.42 -8.83
N PRO A 32 -3.59 -0.14 -7.96
CA PRO A 32 -3.84 -0.08 -6.52
C PRO A 32 -3.80 1.36 -5.99
N GLN A 33 -2.94 2.22 -6.53
CA GLN A 33 -2.77 3.60 -6.06
C GLN A 33 -2.32 4.50 -7.21
N PRO A 34 -2.50 5.83 -7.07
CA PRO A 34 -2.02 6.78 -8.06
C PRO A 34 -0.51 6.61 -8.30
N LEU A 35 -0.15 6.51 -9.57
CA LEU A 35 1.23 6.56 -10.03
C LEU A 35 1.48 7.90 -10.74
N ALA A 36 2.73 8.33 -10.77
CA ALA A 36 3.15 9.48 -11.57
C ALA A 36 3.25 9.07 -13.06
N ILE A 37 2.10 8.87 -13.69
CA ILE A 37 1.98 8.56 -15.12
C ILE A 37 1.34 9.73 -15.85
N GLU A 38 1.85 10.06 -17.02
CA GLU A 38 1.20 11.00 -17.92
C GLU A 38 0.05 10.29 -18.65
N LEU A 39 -1.18 10.63 -18.25
CA LEU A 39 -2.37 10.18 -18.94
C LEU A 39 -2.56 10.98 -20.23
N GLN A 40 -2.78 10.29 -21.35
CA GLN A 40 -3.21 10.93 -22.58
C GLN A 40 -4.66 11.37 -22.45
N LYS A 41 -5.10 12.32 -23.29
CA LYS A 41 -6.47 12.86 -23.26
C LYS A 41 -7.57 11.80 -23.37
N LYS A 42 -7.27 10.65 -23.96
CA LYS A 42 -8.18 9.51 -24.15
C LYS A 42 -8.04 8.42 -23.07
N ASP A 43 -7.11 8.57 -22.12
CA ASP A 43 -6.88 7.61 -21.06
C ASP A 43 -7.75 7.92 -19.84
N SER A 44 -7.98 6.88 -19.03
CA SER A 44 -8.64 6.98 -17.73
C SER A 44 -7.89 6.12 -16.71
N ALA A 45 -8.00 6.48 -15.43
CA ALA A 45 -7.42 5.70 -14.35
C ALA A 45 -8.45 5.43 -13.25
N LEU A 46 -8.50 4.20 -12.79
CA LEU A 46 -9.27 3.74 -11.63
C LEU A 46 -8.30 3.28 -10.56
N TYR A 47 -8.40 3.84 -9.37
CA TYR A 47 -7.62 3.43 -8.21
C TYR A 47 -8.52 2.73 -7.21
N TRP A 48 -8.14 1.49 -6.81
CA TRP A 48 -8.98 0.67 -5.93
C TRP A 48 -8.50 0.65 -4.46
N THR A 49 -7.34 1.23 -4.16
CA THR A 49 -6.94 1.43 -2.76
C THR A 49 -7.74 2.59 -2.17
N PRO A 50 -8.33 2.42 -0.99
CA PRO A 50 -9.02 3.50 -0.30
C PRO A 50 -8.14 4.72 -0.09
N SER A 51 -8.75 5.90 -0.10
CA SER A 51 -8.02 7.15 0.10
C SER A 51 -7.29 7.16 1.45
N LEU A 52 -6.20 7.91 1.51
CA LEU A 52 -5.41 8.08 2.74
C LEU A 52 -6.27 8.59 3.91
N ALA A 53 -7.20 9.48 3.62
CA ALA A 53 -8.15 10.00 4.61
C ALA A 53 -9.03 8.90 5.20
N MET A 54 -9.54 7.99 4.35
CA MET A 54 -10.37 6.87 4.79
C MET A 54 -9.55 5.87 5.62
N GLN A 55 -8.31 5.59 5.23
CA GLN A 55 -7.42 4.70 5.98
C GLN A 55 -7.13 5.26 7.39
N LEU A 56 -6.81 6.55 7.50
CA LEU A 56 -6.59 7.20 8.80
C LEU A 56 -7.87 7.27 9.64
N ALA A 57 -9.02 7.53 9.01
CA ALA A 57 -10.31 7.55 9.71
C ALA A 57 -10.64 6.16 10.29
N LEU A 58 -10.41 5.08 9.54
CA LEU A 58 -10.57 3.72 10.04
C LEU A 58 -9.66 3.44 11.24
N ILE A 59 -8.38 3.79 11.14
CA ILE A 59 -7.42 3.60 12.23
C ILE A 59 -7.88 4.34 13.48
N LYS A 60 -8.26 5.62 13.36
CA LYS A 60 -8.73 6.42 14.51
C LYS A 60 -10.07 5.92 15.07
N ALA A 61 -10.95 5.37 14.25
CA ALA A 61 -12.21 4.78 14.72
C ALA A 61 -11.98 3.50 15.53
N LEU A 62 -11.06 2.64 15.11
CA LEU A 62 -10.74 1.38 15.80
C LEU A 62 -9.77 1.57 16.96
N LEU A 63 -8.81 2.46 16.81
CA LEU A 63 -7.69 2.68 17.73
C LEU A 63 -7.53 4.20 17.98
N PRO A 64 -8.44 4.84 18.74
CA PRO A 64 -8.48 6.31 18.88
C PRO A 64 -7.22 6.91 19.51
N ALA A 65 -6.50 6.14 20.32
CA ALA A 65 -5.26 6.58 20.96
C ALA A 65 -4.01 6.49 20.05
N THR A 66 -4.17 6.08 18.77
CA THR A 66 -3.04 5.97 17.82
C THR A 66 -2.41 7.33 17.56
N ASN A 67 -1.12 7.45 17.79
CA ASN A 67 -0.30 8.62 17.46
C ASN A 67 0.84 8.27 16.49
N ARG A 68 1.20 6.99 16.39
CA ARG A 68 2.27 6.51 15.51
C ARG A 68 1.84 5.31 14.69
N ILE A 69 1.97 5.44 13.37
CA ILE A 69 1.67 4.38 12.39
C ILE A 69 2.98 3.88 11.81
N GLY A 70 3.19 2.57 11.83
CA GLY A 70 4.31 1.90 11.17
C GLY A 70 3.92 1.37 9.80
N MET A 71 4.78 1.57 8.81
CA MET A 71 4.60 1.04 7.45
C MET A 71 5.87 0.38 6.96
N LEU A 72 5.71 -0.79 6.33
CA LEU A 72 6.79 -1.44 5.58
C LEU A 72 6.70 -1.01 4.12
N VAL A 73 7.83 -0.67 3.53
CA VAL A 73 7.93 -0.31 2.12
C VAL A 73 9.05 -1.09 1.44
N GLY A 74 8.87 -1.48 0.18
CA GLY A 74 9.95 -2.04 -0.62
C GLY A 74 10.99 -0.96 -0.95
N ALA A 75 12.24 -1.38 -1.23
CA ALA A 75 13.31 -0.45 -1.59
C ALA A 75 12.94 0.43 -2.80
N ASP A 76 12.22 -0.14 -3.77
CA ASP A 76 11.77 0.57 -4.96
C ASP A 76 10.59 1.53 -4.70
N ASN A 77 10.01 1.49 -3.49
CA ASN A 77 8.82 2.24 -3.11
C ASN A 77 9.10 3.34 -2.06
N GLU A 78 10.35 3.51 -1.61
CA GLU A 78 10.70 4.44 -0.53
C GLU A 78 10.46 5.91 -0.91
N ASP A 79 10.68 6.27 -2.17
CA ASP A 79 10.60 7.66 -2.68
C ASP A 79 9.27 8.01 -3.37
N GLN A 80 8.24 7.19 -3.23
CA GLN A 80 6.98 7.45 -3.92
C GLN A 80 6.27 8.70 -3.39
N SER A 81 5.74 9.50 -4.32
CA SER A 81 5.02 10.75 -4.01
C SER A 81 3.83 10.54 -3.07
N TRP A 82 3.13 9.40 -3.19
CA TRP A 82 2.01 9.06 -2.31
C TRP A 82 2.44 8.91 -0.84
N LEU A 83 3.65 8.37 -0.60
CA LEU A 83 4.18 8.17 0.75
C LEU A 83 4.48 9.51 1.44
N ARG A 84 5.02 10.46 0.68
CA ARG A 84 5.21 11.85 1.16
C ARG A 84 3.87 12.51 1.48
N THR A 85 2.89 12.37 0.58
CA THR A 85 1.54 12.88 0.78
C THR A 85 0.88 12.24 2.01
N PHE A 86 1.06 10.93 2.21
CA PHE A 86 0.54 10.23 3.39
C PHE A 86 1.16 10.76 4.69
N LYS A 87 2.50 10.87 4.73
CA LYS A 87 3.19 11.43 5.90
C LYS A 87 2.71 12.84 6.23
N GLN A 88 2.64 13.71 5.22
CA GLN A 88 2.17 15.08 5.41
C GLN A 88 0.73 15.09 5.96
N TYR A 89 -0.18 14.39 5.33
CA TYR A 89 -1.59 14.33 5.74
C TYR A 89 -1.76 13.74 7.15
N ALA A 90 -1.02 12.69 7.49
CA ALA A 90 -1.03 12.10 8.82
C ALA A 90 -0.52 13.09 9.88
N ASN A 91 0.59 13.80 9.59
CA ASN A 91 1.15 14.82 10.48
C ASN A 91 0.16 15.96 10.76
N GLU A 92 -0.59 16.43 9.75
CA GLU A 92 -1.64 17.43 9.91
C GLU A 92 -2.77 16.96 10.86
N LYS A 93 -2.91 15.64 11.04
CA LYS A 93 -3.85 15.01 11.97
C LYS A 93 -3.19 14.59 13.30
N GLY A 94 -1.95 15.01 13.55
CA GLY A 94 -1.21 14.68 14.77
C GLY A 94 -0.74 13.22 14.83
N ILE A 95 -0.56 12.57 13.67
CA ILE A 95 -0.12 11.18 13.57
C ILE A 95 1.25 11.15 12.90
N GLU A 96 2.24 10.59 13.60
CA GLU A 96 3.56 10.31 13.05
C GLU A 96 3.55 9.02 12.23
N VAL A 97 4.17 9.03 11.04
CA VAL A 97 4.32 7.84 10.19
C VAL A 97 5.77 7.41 10.15
N LEU A 98 6.06 6.25 10.73
CA LEU A 98 7.37 5.61 10.72
C LEU A 98 7.44 4.60 9.58
N ILE A 99 8.47 4.70 8.76
CA ILE A 99 8.67 3.84 7.59
C ILE A 99 9.90 2.99 7.80
N GLN A 100 9.76 1.70 7.50
CA GLN A 100 10.84 0.74 7.48
C GLN A 100 10.97 0.15 6.08
N THR A 101 12.09 0.42 5.42
CA THR A 101 12.44 -0.26 4.16
C THR A 101 12.76 -1.72 4.42
N VAL A 102 12.15 -2.60 3.62
CA VAL A 102 12.22 -4.05 3.86
C VAL A 102 13.43 -4.67 3.18
N ASP A 103 14.19 -5.41 3.99
CA ASP A 103 15.09 -6.48 3.54
C ASP A 103 14.41 -7.83 3.80
N LYS A 104 14.10 -8.57 2.74
CA LYS A 104 13.37 -9.85 2.82
C LYS A 104 14.03 -10.86 3.76
N SER A 105 15.36 -10.83 3.89
CA SER A 105 16.12 -11.72 4.78
C SER A 105 15.93 -11.42 6.27
N ARG A 106 15.45 -10.22 6.62
CA ARG A 106 15.30 -9.73 7.99
C ARG A 106 13.90 -9.24 8.33
N ILE A 107 12.92 -9.52 7.48
CA ILE A 107 11.57 -8.95 7.57
C ILE A 107 10.95 -9.13 8.97
N GLY A 108 11.07 -10.30 9.58
CA GLY A 108 10.49 -10.57 10.90
C GLY A 108 11.09 -9.68 12.00
N ARG A 109 12.39 -9.42 11.96
CA ARG A 109 13.06 -8.52 12.90
C ARG A 109 12.66 -7.06 12.65
N GLN A 110 12.69 -6.63 11.39
CA GLN A 110 12.33 -5.27 11.01
C GLN A 110 10.89 -4.93 11.39
N VAL A 111 9.94 -5.87 11.22
CA VAL A 111 8.55 -5.71 11.67
C VAL A 111 8.50 -5.59 13.20
N SER A 112 9.25 -6.43 13.93
CA SER A 112 9.26 -6.39 15.38
C SER A 112 9.81 -5.05 15.90
N ASP A 113 10.91 -4.58 15.33
CA ASP A 113 11.55 -3.31 15.72
C ASP A 113 10.60 -2.12 15.41
N LEU A 114 9.95 -2.13 14.24
CA LEU A 114 8.95 -1.12 13.87
C LEU A 114 7.74 -1.15 14.82
N ALA A 115 7.24 -2.35 15.13
CA ALA A 115 6.07 -2.53 16.00
C ALA A 115 6.32 -2.02 17.43
N VAL A 116 7.54 -2.13 17.94
CA VAL A 116 7.90 -1.55 19.26
C VAL A 116 7.74 -0.03 19.25
N SER A 117 8.07 0.62 18.15
CA SER A 117 8.09 2.09 18.02
C SER A 117 6.77 2.70 17.59
N THR A 118 5.74 1.89 17.27
CA THR A 118 4.47 2.33 16.70
C THR A 118 3.27 1.82 17.51
N ASP A 119 2.11 2.40 17.26
CA ASP A 119 0.86 2.00 17.92
C ASP A 119 0.08 0.98 17.07
N VAL A 120 0.22 1.08 15.76
CA VAL A 120 -0.42 0.22 14.76
C VAL A 120 0.46 0.10 13.53
N LEU A 121 0.36 -1.04 12.84
CA LEU A 121 0.98 -1.25 11.53
C LEU A 121 -0.07 -1.12 10.43
N LEU A 122 0.26 -0.38 9.37
CA LEU A 122 -0.57 -0.23 8.18
C LEU A 122 0.13 -0.88 6.97
N ALA A 123 -0.48 -1.93 6.44
CA ALA A 123 -0.01 -2.57 5.22
C ALA A 123 -0.63 -1.93 3.98
N GLN A 124 0.21 -1.65 2.99
CA GLN A 124 -0.22 -1.23 1.66
C GLN A 124 -0.16 -2.40 0.67
N PRO A 125 -0.89 -2.35 -0.45
CA PRO A 125 -0.79 -3.37 -1.48
C PRO A 125 0.62 -3.39 -2.10
N ASP A 126 1.45 -4.32 -1.65
CA ASP A 126 2.80 -4.56 -2.15
C ASP A 126 3.12 -6.06 -2.07
N SER A 127 3.02 -6.75 -3.20
CA SER A 127 3.28 -8.19 -3.29
C SER A 127 4.74 -8.56 -3.04
N SER A 128 5.67 -7.62 -3.18
CA SER A 128 7.08 -7.84 -2.87
C SER A 128 7.32 -8.03 -1.37
N ILE A 129 6.48 -7.41 -0.54
CA ILE A 129 6.52 -7.47 0.93
C ILE A 129 5.46 -8.42 1.46
N TYR A 130 4.22 -8.26 1.02
CA TYR A 130 3.06 -8.96 1.58
C TYR A 130 2.61 -10.09 0.64
N ASN A 131 3.20 -11.25 0.82
CA ASN A 131 2.90 -12.46 0.07
C ASN A 131 2.69 -13.66 1.01
N ARG A 132 2.41 -14.84 0.47
CA ARG A 132 2.14 -16.06 1.25
C ARG A 132 3.29 -16.47 2.18
N GLU A 133 4.53 -16.15 1.81
CA GLU A 133 5.72 -16.52 2.57
C GLU A 133 5.95 -15.58 3.75
N THR A 134 5.72 -14.27 3.55
CA THR A 134 6.09 -13.22 4.50
C THR A 134 4.96 -12.85 5.45
N ILE A 135 3.70 -12.90 5.01
CA ILE A 135 2.56 -12.40 5.79
C ILE A 135 2.44 -13.03 7.18
N ARG A 136 2.73 -14.33 7.27
CA ARG A 136 2.69 -15.05 8.55
C ARG A 136 3.73 -14.53 9.55
N PHE A 137 4.94 -14.23 9.07
CA PHE A 137 6.01 -13.67 9.91
C PHE A 137 5.68 -12.25 10.35
N ILE A 138 5.10 -11.45 9.46
CA ILE A 138 4.68 -10.07 9.74
C ILE A 138 3.60 -10.07 10.82
N LEU A 139 2.54 -10.85 10.65
CA LEU A 139 1.46 -10.96 11.63
C LEU A 139 1.95 -11.47 12.98
N LEU A 140 2.81 -12.50 12.99
CA LEU A 140 3.36 -13.05 14.23
C LEU A 140 4.25 -12.04 14.96
N ALA A 141 5.06 -11.27 14.22
CA ALA A 141 5.92 -10.25 14.81
C ALA A 141 5.08 -9.10 15.41
N ALA A 142 4.05 -8.63 14.69
CA ALA A 142 3.11 -7.63 15.20
C ALA A 142 2.37 -8.13 16.45
N TYR A 143 1.85 -9.35 16.41
CA TYR A 143 1.13 -9.96 17.52
C TYR A 143 1.98 -10.09 18.78
N ARG A 144 3.26 -10.50 18.65
CA ARG A 144 4.20 -10.60 19.78
C ARG A 144 4.45 -9.26 20.48
N GLN A 145 4.28 -8.16 19.77
CA GLN A 145 4.40 -6.79 20.29
C GLN A 145 3.04 -6.19 20.70
N ASN A 146 1.96 -7.01 20.71
CA ASN A 146 0.58 -6.54 20.95
C ASN A 146 0.18 -5.38 20.04
N LYS A 147 0.61 -5.41 18.78
CA LYS A 147 0.27 -4.38 17.78
C LYS A 147 -0.68 -4.93 16.74
N ALA A 148 -1.71 -4.15 16.44
CA ALA A 148 -2.63 -4.46 15.37
C ALA A 148 -1.97 -4.20 14.00
N LEU A 149 -2.35 -5.02 13.01
CA LEU A 149 -2.08 -4.78 11.60
C LEU A 149 -3.40 -4.45 10.91
N ILE A 150 -3.43 -3.34 10.18
CA ILE A 150 -4.51 -3.01 9.24
C ILE A 150 -4.04 -3.46 7.86
N GLY A 151 -4.81 -4.34 7.23
CA GLY A 151 -4.45 -4.94 5.95
C GLY A 151 -5.13 -4.27 4.75
N PRO A 152 -4.61 -4.47 3.54
CA PRO A 152 -5.17 -3.88 2.32
C PRO A 152 -6.34 -4.68 1.73
N SER A 153 -6.67 -5.85 2.25
CA SER A 153 -7.74 -6.71 1.70
C SER A 153 -8.32 -7.67 2.72
N LEU A 154 -9.49 -8.25 2.40
CA LEU A 154 -10.15 -9.27 3.21
C LEU A 154 -9.25 -10.50 3.45
N ALA A 155 -8.39 -10.86 2.50
CA ALA A 155 -7.43 -11.94 2.69
C ALA A 155 -6.49 -11.69 3.89
N PHE A 156 -6.14 -10.44 4.18
CA PHE A 156 -5.35 -10.08 5.36
C PHE A 156 -6.13 -10.26 6.65
N VAL A 157 -7.42 -9.92 6.66
CA VAL A 157 -8.29 -10.16 7.83
C VAL A 157 -8.41 -11.66 8.10
N ASN A 158 -8.62 -12.46 7.06
CA ASN A 158 -8.65 -13.92 7.17
C ASN A 158 -7.31 -14.50 7.65
N ALA A 159 -6.21 -13.85 7.36
CA ALA A 159 -4.88 -14.24 7.84
C ALA A 159 -4.58 -13.78 9.28
N GLY A 160 -5.37 -12.88 9.87
CA GLY A 160 -5.24 -12.41 11.25
C GLY A 160 -4.98 -10.90 11.41
N SER A 161 -5.11 -10.07 10.38
CA SER A 161 -5.10 -8.62 10.57
C SER A 161 -6.38 -8.14 11.27
N LEU A 162 -6.31 -7.02 11.99
CA LEU A 162 -7.44 -6.48 12.76
C LEU A 162 -8.60 -6.08 11.86
N ALA A 163 -8.31 -5.39 10.77
CA ALA A 163 -9.31 -4.85 9.87
C ALA A 163 -8.71 -4.60 8.48
N THR A 164 -9.59 -4.32 7.54
CA THR A 164 -9.25 -3.81 6.21
C THR A 164 -10.26 -2.76 5.81
N LEU A 165 -9.85 -1.91 4.87
CA LEU A 165 -10.73 -1.03 4.12
C LEU A 165 -10.55 -1.36 2.64
N TYR A 166 -11.64 -1.59 1.94
CA TYR A 166 -11.63 -1.82 0.49
C TYR A 166 -12.79 -1.07 -0.17
N ALA A 167 -12.58 -0.68 -1.41
CA ALA A 167 -13.61 -0.01 -2.22
C ALA A 167 -14.49 -1.04 -2.91
#